data_3fac1aeb6fa16d3787bbf391ec2c974f
#
_entry.id   3fac1aeb6fa16d3787bbf391ec2c974f
#
_cell.length_a   1.000
_cell.length_b   1.000
_cell.length_c   1.000
_cell.angle_alpha   90.00
_cell.angle_beta   90.00
_cell.angle_gamma   90.00
#
_symmetry.space_group_name_H-M   'P 1'
#
loop_
_entity.id
_entity.type
_entity.pdbx_description
1 polymer ?
#
loop_
_entity_poly.entity_id
_entity_poly.type
_entity_poly.pdbx_seq_one_letter_code
_entity_poly.pdbx_strand_id
1 'polypeptide(L)'
;MGINGTSLADNNLSWGVQESYGTNGQGNGASANADWRATYGELKAAYDYDKNQRRLSYGIQGGVLAHEDVITIGQPLDSTSILIKAPGVNGVSVNNQTGVRTDWRGYALVPTANPFRKNTISLNTETLPNDVDLELTSKTVVPTKGAVVIAEYKANIGRRVILSLSRKDGSPVPFGAIASLNNGEQNSIVGDDGQVYLSGLPDSGILNVKWGKSIDEQCRVDFNLSSDSGSSEYSMRIIDRKCY
;
A
#
# COMPACT_ATOMS: atom_id res chain seq x y z
N MET A 1 -38.52 -5.13 12.65
CA MET A 1 -37.69 -6.01 11.81
C MET A 1 -36.54 -5.18 11.22
N GLY A 2 -35.34 -5.71 11.07
CA GLY A 2 -34.22 -4.92 10.59
C GLY A 2 -33.21 -5.75 9.82
N ILE A 3 -32.49 -5.10 8.91
CA ILE A 3 -31.36 -5.64 8.14
C ILE A 3 -30.19 -4.65 8.25
N ASN A 4 -28.99 -5.17 8.30
CA ASN A 4 -27.78 -4.39 8.30
C ASN A 4 -26.70 -5.12 7.49
N GLY A 5 -25.71 -4.37 7.03
CA GLY A 5 -24.63 -4.92 6.23
C GLY A 5 -23.48 -3.96 6.08
N THR A 6 -22.46 -4.44 5.37
CA THR A 6 -21.31 -3.63 4.94
C THR A 6 -21.19 -3.69 3.42
N SER A 7 -20.61 -2.65 2.83
CA SER A 7 -20.48 -2.47 1.38
C SER A 7 -19.23 -1.66 1.06
N LEU A 8 -18.92 -1.50 -0.24
CA LEU A 8 -17.77 -0.82 -0.82
C LEU A 8 -16.44 -1.56 -0.54
N ALA A 9 -15.36 -1.01 -1.08
CA ALA A 9 -14.02 -1.56 -0.89
C ALA A 9 -13.67 -1.57 0.60
N ASP A 10 -13.02 -2.63 1.06
CA ASP A 10 -12.62 -2.84 2.45
C ASP A 10 -13.78 -2.83 3.46
N ASN A 11 -15.04 -3.04 3.00
CA ASN A 11 -16.25 -2.95 3.83
C ASN A 11 -16.34 -1.63 4.61
N ASN A 12 -15.91 -0.55 4.02
CA ASN A 12 -15.79 0.75 4.67
C ASN A 12 -17.09 1.55 4.78
N LEU A 13 -18.20 1.04 4.22
CA LEU A 13 -19.55 1.54 4.40
C LEU A 13 -20.35 0.52 5.22
N SER A 14 -20.74 0.86 6.44
CA SER A 14 -21.72 0.12 7.21
C SER A 14 -23.10 0.79 7.10
N TRP A 15 -24.14 -0.01 6.96
CA TRP A 15 -25.50 0.50 6.84
C TRP A 15 -26.49 -0.40 7.57
N GLY A 16 -27.60 0.19 7.98
CA GLY A 16 -28.69 -0.52 8.61
C GLY A 16 -30.03 0.12 8.27
N VAL A 17 -31.04 -0.73 8.16
CA VAL A 17 -32.43 -0.31 8.02
C VAL A 17 -33.26 -1.11 8.99
N GLN A 18 -34.10 -0.44 9.76
CA GLN A 18 -34.94 -1.05 10.76
C GLN A 18 -36.37 -0.48 10.65
N GLU A 19 -37.34 -1.36 10.73
CA GLU A 19 -38.75 -1.03 10.83
C GLU A 19 -39.28 -1.50 12.19
N SER A 20 -40.07 -0.65 12.84
CA SER A 20 -40.75 -0.94 14.09
C SER A 20 -42.25 -0.77 13.93
N TYR A 21 -42.99 -1.73 14.46
CA TYR A 21 -44.47 -1.67 14.48
C TYR A 21 -44.92 -1.66 15.93
N GLY A 22 -45.57 -0.57 16.30
CA GLY A 22 -46.13 -0.40 17.64
C GLY A 22 -47.60 -0.79 17.70
N THR A 23 -47.96 -1.72 18.57
CA THR A 23 -49.32 -2.00 18.98
C THR A 23 -49.79 -0.95 20.00
N ASN A 24 -51.06 -0.77 20.17
CA ASN A 24 -51.67 0.20 21.14
C ASN A 24 -51.51 1.69 20.79
N GLY A 25 -51.53 2.03 19.49
CA GLY A 25 -51.56 3.45 19.07
C GLY A 25 -50.20 4.12 18.96
N GLN A 26 -49.11 3.40 19.20
CA GLN A 26 -47.74 3.95 19.08
C GLN A 26 -47.36 4.22 17.62
N GLY A 27 -48.04 3.59 16.64
CA GLY A 27 -47.77 3.80 15.22
C GLY A 27 -46.53 3.03 14.69
N ASN A 28 -46.29 3.21 13.41
CA ASN A 28 -45.12 2.59 12.73
C ASN A 28 -43.97 3.56 12.76
N GLY A 29 -42.77 3.03 12.91
CA GLY A 29 -41.54 3.77 12.79
C GLY A 29 -40.55 3.04 11.89
N ALA A 30 -39.65 3.79 11.27
CA ALA A 30 -38.54 3.28 10.49
C ALA A 30 -37.28 4.09 10.75
N SER A 31 -36.13 3.43 10.74
CA SER A 31 -34.85 4.09 10.79
C SER A 31 -33.92 3.52 9.74
N ALA A 32 -33.08 4.38 9.17
CA ALA A 32 -32.00 4.00 8.28
C ALA A 32 -30.74 4.76 8.69
N ASN A 33 -29.62 4.08 8.71
CA ASN A 33 -28.33 4.69 9.02
C ASN A 33 -27.24 4.20 8.06
N ALA A 34 -26.26 5.05 7.83
CA ALA A 34 -25.07 4.77 7.06
C ALA A 34 -23.87 5.44 7.72
N ASP A 35 -22.77 4.71 7.83
CA ASP A 35 -21.48 5.18 8.34
C ASP A 35 -20.40 4.79 7.32
N TRP A 36 -19.80 5.79 6.70
CA TRP A 36 -18.76 5.60 5.70
C TRP A 36 -17.41 6.10 6.22
N ARG A 37 -16.48 5.16 6.38
CA ARG A 37 -15.08 5.41 6.76
C ARG A 37 -14.23 5.52 5.51
N ALA A 38 -14.05 6.75 5.05
CA ALA A 38 -13.22 7.06 3.88
C ALA A 38 -11.76 7.33 4.29
N THR A 39 -10.87 7.39 3.30
CA THR A 39 -9.44 7.67 3.51
C THR A 39 -9.21 9.03 4.21
N TYR A 40 -10.03 10.03 3.90
CA TYR A 40 -9.85 11.40 4.37
C TYR A 40 -10.81 11.81 5.49
N GLY A 41 -11.62 10.88 5.99
CA GLY A 41 -12.57 11.16 7.06
C GLY A 41 -13.70 10.17 7.14
N GLU A 42 -14.67 10.45 8.00
CA GLU A 42 -15.88 9.66 8.19
C GLU A 42 -17.12 10.51 7.89
N LEU A 43 -18.08 9.91 7.18
CA LEU A 43 -19.40 10.47 6.98
C LEU A 43 -20.43 9.57 7.66
N LYS A 44 -21.33 10.19 8.41
CA LYS A 44 -22.44 9.51 9.06
C LYS A 44 -23.76 10.15 8.62
N ALA A 45 -24.73 9.33 8.31
CA ALA A 45 -26.09 9.77 8.02
C ALA A 45 -27.08 8.84 8.69
N ALA A 46 -28.12 9.41 9.26
CA ALA A 46 -29.23 8.65 9.83
C ALA A 46 -30.54 9.36 9.55
N TYR A 47 -31.54 8.58 9.22
CA TYR A 47 -32.90 9.03 9.03
C TYR A 47 -33.85 8.21 9.90
N ASP A 48 -34.61 8.88 10.77
CA ASP A 48 -35.57 8.29 11.65
C ASP A 48 -36.97 8.84 11.30
N TYR A 49 -37.90 7.96 11.21
CA TYR A 49 -39.32 8.28 10.96
C TYR A 49 -40.20 7.60 12.00
N ASP A 50 -41.06 8.35 12.62
CA ASP A 50 -42.17 7.85 13.43
C ASP A 50 -43.46 8.62 13.11
N LYS A 51 -44.55 8.24 13.79
CA LYS A 51 -45.88 8.82 13.58
C LYS A 51 -45.92 10.36 13.77
N ASN A 52 -45.05 10.90 14.64
CA ASN A 52 -45.10 12.28 15.10
C ASN A 52 -43.93 13.12 14.59
N GLN A 53 -42.83 12.50 14.21
CA GLN A 53 -41.64 13.24 13.81
C GLN A 53 -40.83 12.51 12.73
N ARG A 54 -40.04 13.32 12.01
CA ARG A 54 -39.02 12.89 11.07
C ARG A 54 -37.71 13.56 11.45
N ARG A 55 -36.65 12.79 11.59
CA ARG A 55 -35.37 13.33 11.94
C ARG A 55 -34.37 12.91 10.89
N LEU A 56 -33.63 13.86 10.34
CA LEU A 56 -32.46 13.63 9.53
C LEU A 56 -31.23 14.09 10.32
N SER A 57 -30.27 13.20 10.51
CA SER A 57 -28.99 13.49 11.15
C SER A 57 -27.86 13.20 10.16
N TYR A 58 -26.92 14.09 10.09
CA TYR A 58 -25.72 13.88 9.29
C TYR A 58 -24.51 14.47 10.01
N GLY A 59 -23.35 13.89 9.76
CA GLY A 59 -22.10 14.34 10.35
C GLY A 59 -20.91 14.00 9.44
N ILE A 60 -19.92 14.87 9.47
CA ILE A 60 -18.62 14.66 8.85
C ILE A 60 -17.56 14.92 9.90
N GLN A 61 -16.58 14.05 9.98
CA GLN A 61 -15.46 14.18 10.90
C GLN A 61 -14.18 13.67 10.26
N GLY A 62 -13.03 14.22 10.69
CA GLY A 62 -11.73 13.83 10.19
C GLY A 62 -10.63 14.33 11.08
N GLY A 63 -9.41 13.88 10.80
CA GLY A 63 -8.18 14.29 11.45
C GLY A 63 -7.25 15.00 10.48
N VAL A 64 -6.49 15.96 10.99
CA VAL A 64 -5.47 16.68 10.23
C VAL A 64 -4.17 16.61 11.02
N LEU A 65 -3.10 16.18 10.39
CA LEU A 65 -1.76 16.15 10.95
C LEU A 65 -0.82 16.99 10.11
N ALA A 66 -0.23 18.01 10.69
CA ALA A 66 0.89 18.75 10.11
C ALA A 66 2.20 18.12 10.57
N HIS A 67 3.09 17.78 9.67
CA HIS A 67 4.39 17.20 9.95
C HIS A 67 5.46 17.81 9.02
N GLU A 68 6.72 17.44 9.18
CA GLU A 68 7.86 18.08 8.51
C GLU A 68 7.76 18.12 6.98
N ASP A 69 7.16 17.06 6.37
CA ASP A 69 7.08 17.00 4.90
C ASP A 69 5.84 17.73 4.36
N VAL A 70 4.67 17.53 4.99
CA VAL A 70 3.37 18.00 4.46
C VAL A 70 2.27 17.96 5.53
N ILE A 71 1.05 18.37 5.12
CA ILE A 71 -0.18 18.15 5.89
C ILE A 71 -0.88 16.91 5.35
N THR A 72 -1.19 15.95 6.23
CA THR A 72 -1.94 14.74 5.90
C THR A 72 -3.33 14.77 6.55
N ILE A 73 -4.34 14.44 5.77
CA ILE A 73 -5.75 14.37 6.21
C ILE A 73 -6.15 12.89 6.31
N GLY A 74 -6.92 12.54 7.32
CA GLY A 74 -7.38 11.18 7.54
C GLY A 74 -8.65 11.10 8.38
N GLN A 75 -8.94 9.91 8.86
CA GLN A 75 -10.03 9.66 9.81
C GLN A 75 -9.76 10.38 11.14
N PRO A 76 -10.77 10.57 12.00
CA PRO A 76 -10.61 11.22 13.30
C PRO A 76 -9.50 10.56 14.12
N LEU A 77 -8.54 11.36 14.59
CA LEU A 77 -7.37 10.87 15.30
C LEU A 77 -7.66 10.75 16.80
N ASP A 78 -7.24 9.65 17.38
CA ASP A 78 -7.10 9.50 18.84
C ASP A 78 -5.87 10.23 19.37
N SER A 79 -5.73 10.20 20.67
CA SER A 79 -4.58 10.82 21.37
C SER A 79 -3.23 10.22 20.94
N THR A 80 -3.22 8.96 20.52
CA THR A 80 -2.02 8.25 20.06
C THR A 80 -2.31 7.64 18.69
N SER A 81 -1.53 8.02 17.70
CA SER A 81 -1.76 7.65 16.30
C SER A 81 -0.44 7.35 15.57
N ILE A 82 -0.53 6.83 14.34
CA ILE A 82 0.64 6.50 13.54
C ILE A 82 0.53 7.17 12.18
N LEU A 83 1.58 7.86 11.78
CA LEU A 83 1.76 8.36 10.42
C LEU A 83 2.51 7.32 9.59
N ILE A 84 1.90 6.84 8.54
CA ILE A 84 2.56 6.02 7.51
C ILE A 84 3.23 6.97 6.53
N LYS A 85 4.52 6.72 6.27
CA LYS A 85 5.33 7.44 5.28
C LYS A 85 5.87 6.42 4.27
N ALA A 86 5.30 6.38 3.09
CA ALA A 86 5.66 5.49 1.99
C ALA A 86 5.69 6.28 0.67
N PRO A 87 6.68 7.16 0.46
CA PRO A 87 6.72 8.07 -0.70
C PRO A 87 6.55 7.32 -2.01
N GLY A 88 5.64 7.81 -2.88
CA GLY A 88 5.32 7.21 -4.18
C GLY A 88 4.39 6.00 -4.14
N VAL A 89 3.98 5.54 -2.97
CA VAL A 89 3.05 4.41 -2.79
C VAL A 89 1.63 4.96 -2.66
N ASN A 90 0.92 5.09 -3.77
CA ASN A 90 -0.42 5.70 -3.83
C ASN A 90 -1.54 4.66 -3.70
N GLY A 91 -2.57 4.97 -2.92
CA GLY A 91 -3.83 4.22 -2.86
C GLY A 91 -3.75 2.86 -2.18
N VAL A 92 -2.64 2.54 -1.52
CA VAL A 92 -2.42 1.25 -0.87
C VAL A 92 -3.14 1.20 0.47
N SER A 93 -3.95 0.16 0.67
CA SER A 93 -4.69 -0.03 1.92
C SER A 93 -3.80 -0.56 3.05
N VAL A 94 -4.19 -0.25 4.26
CA VAL A 94 -3.52 -0.71 5.48
C VAL A 94 -4.31 -1.87 6.06
N ASN A 95 -3.65 -3.02 6.27
CA ASN A 95 -4.31 -4.20 6.81
C ASN A 95 -4.90 -3.93 8.19
N ASN A 96 -6.11 -4.45 8.42
CA ASN A 96 -6.87 -4.29 9.66
C ASN A 96 -7.22 -2.83 10.03
N GLN A 97 -7.18 -1.92 9.06
CA GLN A 97 -7.55 -0.51 9.21
C GLN A 97 -8.60 -0.15 8.15
N THR A 98 -9.87 -0.21 8.52
CA THR A 98 -10.99 0.02 7.60
C THR A 98 -10.92 1.41 6.97
N GLY A 99 -10.84 1.47 5.64
CA GLY A 99 -10.83 2.72 4.86
C GLY A 99 -9.52 3.49 4.90
N VAL A 100 -8.51 3.07 5.67
CA VAL A 100 -7.20 3.74 5.71
C VAL A 100 -6.38 3.33 4.50
N ARG A 101 -6.02 4.31 3.67
CA ARG A 101 -5.18 4.14 2.47
C ARG A 101 -4.17 5.27 2.37
N THR A 102 -3.04 4.99 1.72
CA THR A 102 -2.07 6.03 1.39
C THR A 102 -2.65 7.03 0.40
N ASP A 103 -2.37 8.30 0.62
CA ASP A 103 -2.73 9.39 -0.31
C ASP A 103 -1.83 9.36 -1.56
N TRP A 104 -2.06 10.29 -2.50
CA TRP A 104 -1.28 10.41 -3.74
C TRP A 104 0.22 10.67 -3.53
N ARG A 105 0.63 11.08 -2.32
CA ARG A 105 2.02 11.32 -1.91
C ARG A 105 2.63 10.12 -1.17
N GLY A 106 1.79 9.14 -0.78
CA GLY A 106 2.20 7.97 -0.01
C GLY A 106 2.07 8.13 1.50
N TYR A 107 1.26 9.08 1.99
CA TYR A 107 1.00 9.25 3.42
C TYR A 107 -0.38 8.70 3.81
N ALA A 108 -0.47 8.12 4.99
CA ALA A 108 -1.73 7.72 5.60
C ALA A 108 -1.70 7.90 7.12
N LEU A 109 -2.87 8.15 7.70
CA LEU A 109 -3.03 8.27 9.15
C LEU A 109 -3.74 7.03 9.69
N VAL A 110 -3.09 6.28 10.57
CA VAL A 110 -3.72 5.25 11.38
C VAL A 110 -4.26 5.93 12.63
N PRO A 111 -5.58 5.99 12.79
CA PRO A 111 -6.22 6.88 13.77
C PRO A 111 -5.91 6.52 15.22
N THR A 112 -5.72 5.23 15.51
CA THR A 112 -5.56 4.73 16.88
C THR A 112 -4.35 3.82 16.97
N ALA A 113 -3.51 4.05 17.99
CA ALA A 113 -2.40 3.17 18.35
C ALA A 113 -2.39 2.89 19.85
N ASN A 114 -1.96 1.69 20.22
CA ASN A 114 -1.85 1.28 21.62
C ASN A 114 -0.54 1.84 22.21
N PRO A 115 -0.60 2.77 23.17
CA PRO A 115 0.60 3.33 23.78
C PRO A 115 1.36 2.27 24.59
N PHE A 116 2.70 2.37 24.59
CA PHE A 116 3.63 1.48 25.30
C PHE A 116 3.54 0.00 24.88
N ARG A 117 2.96 -0.28 23.71
CA ARG A 117 2.83 -1.63 23.14
C ARG A 117 3.33 -1.66 21.71
N LYS A 118 3.70 -2.84 21.26
CA LYS A 118 4.04 -3.08 19.84
C LYS A 118 2.78 -2.92 19.00
N ASN A 119 2.81 -1.99 18.06
CA ASN A 119 1.80 -1.83 17.01
C ASN A 119 2.45 -2.22 15.70
N THR A 120 1.97 -3.27 15.08
CA THR A 120 2.46 -3.72 13.77
C THR A 120 1.51 -3.21 12.69
N ILE A 121 2.05 -2.41 11.79
CA ILE A 121 1.35 -1.84 10.65
C ILE A 121 1.81 -2.59 9.42
N SER A 122 0.88 -3.09 8.62
CA SER A 122 1.17 -3.81 7.38
C SER A 122 0.40 -3.18 6.22
N LEU A 123 1.09 -2.91 5.14
CA LEU A 123 0.49 -2.46 3.88
C LEU A 123 -0.04 -3.68 3.12
N ASN A 124 -1.21 -3.55 2.53
CA ASN A 124 -1.81 -4.62 1.73
C ASN A 124 -1.15 -4.68 0.35
N THR A 125 -0.37 -5.73 0.13
CA THR A 125 0.37 -5.94 -1.11
C THR A 125 -0.52 -6.17 -2.34
N GLU A 126 -1.75 -6.63 -2.15
CA GLU A 126 -2.72 -6.83 -3.23
C GLU A 126 -3.21 -5.50 -3.84
N THR A 127 -3.08 -4.41 -3.07
CA THR A 127 -3.47 -3.07 -3.51
C THR A 127 -2.29 -2.23 -4.01
N LEU A 128 -1.08 -2.79 -4.03
CA LEU A 128 0.09 -2.11 -4.57
C LEU A 128 -0.05 -1.86 -6.08
N PRO A 129 0.33 -0.69 -6.58
CA PRO A 129 0.50 -0.46 -8.00
C PRO A 129 1.51 -1.44 -8.62
N ASN A 130 1.34 -1.75 -9.90
CA ASN A 130 2.18 -2.73 -10.60
C ASN A 130 3.66 -2.32 -10.72
N ASP A 131 3.94 -1.05 -10.61
CA ASP A 131 5.26 -0.42 -10.71
C ASP A 131 5.90 -0.13 -9.34
N VAL A 132 5.27 -0.59 -8.25
CA VAL A 132 5.75 -0.37 -6.88
C VAL A 132 6.12 -1.70 -6.24
N ASP A 133 7.31 -1.77 -5.65
CA ASP A 133 7.76 -2.87 -4.83
C ASP A 133 8.25 -2.34 -3.47
N LEU A 134 7.88 -3.01 -2.39
CA LEU A 134 8.23 -2.59 -1.03
C LEU A 134 9.36 -3.44 -0.47
N GLU A 135 10.40 -2.82 0.07
CA GLU A 135 11.47 -3.56 0.76
C GLU A 135 10.93 -4.33 1.97
N LEU A 136 10.00 -3.72 2.69
CA LEU A 136 9.30 -4.32 3.83
C LEU A 136 7.81 -3.94 3.75
N THR A 137 6.94 -4.92 3.87
CA THR A 137 5.48 -4.73 3.86
C THR A 137 4.89 -4.46 5.24
N SER A 138 5.70 -4.63 6.32
CA SER A 138 5.26 -4.51 7.70
C SER A 138 6.30 -3.79 8.54
N LYS A 139 5.84 -2.90 9.44
CA LYS A 139 6.65 -2.17 10.41
C LYS A 139 6.03 -2.25 11.80
N THR A 140 6.88 -2.40 12.80
CA THR A 140 6.45 -2.39 14.21
C THR A 140 6.96 -1.12 14.90
N VAL A 141 6.06 -0.39 15.54
CA VAL A 141 6.35 0.82 16.31
C VAL A 141 5.80 0.71 17.72
N VAL A 142 6.41 1.44 18.66
CA VAL A 142 5.98 1.49 20.07
C VAL A 142 5.81 2.95 20.47
N PRO A 143 4.61 3.52 20.33
CA PRO A 143 4.35 4.90 20.70
C PRO A 143 4.28 5.10 22.23
N THR A 144 4.62 6.28 22.69
CA THR A 144 4.22 6.76 24.00
C THR A 144 2.80 7.33 23.94
N LYS A 145 2.13 7.48 25.09
CA LYS A 145 0.81 8.10 25.14
C LYS A 145 0.85 9.54 24.65
N GLY A 146 -0.05 9.90 23.77
CA GLY A 146 -0.12 11.24 23.19
C GLY A 146 0.82 11.49 22.01
N ALA A 147 1.57 10.49 21.58
CA ALA A 147 2.51 10.63 20.47
C ALA A 147 1.87 10.28 19.11
N VAL A 148 2.36 10.95 18.09
CA VAL A 148 2.27 10.49 16.71
C VAL A 148 3.62 9.92 16.30
N VAL A 149 3.69 8.63 15.95
CA VAL A 149 4.93 7.98 15.52
C VAL A 149 4.90 7.68 14.02
N ILE A 150 6.07 7.70 13.39
CA ILE A 150 6.19 7.46 11.95
C ILE A 150 6.53 5.99 11.71
N ALA A 151 5.75 5.34 10.84
CA ALA A 151 6.07 4.06 10.22
C ALA A 151 6.53 4.32 8.79
N GLU A 152 7.85 4.33 8.57
CA GLU A 152 8.43 4.64 7.27
C GLU A 152 8.67 3.35 6.47
N TYR A 153 8.25 3.36 5.21
CA TYR A 153 8.43 2.29 4.23
C TYR A 153 9.25 2.81 3.06
N LYS A 154 10.17 1.98 2.61
CA LYS A 154 10.94 2.23 1.39
C LYS A 154 10.33 1.46 0.25
N ALA A 155 10.12 2.16 -0.85
CA ALA A 155 9.54 1.60 -2.07
C ALA A 155 10.52 1.76 -3.24
N ASN A 156 10.64 0.72 -4.03
CA ASN A 156 11.29 0.73 -5.33
C ASN A 156 10.21 0.98 -6.38
N ILE A 157 10.27 2.15 -7.04
CA ILE A 157 9.26 2.57 -8.02
C ILE A 157 9.85 2.47 -9.41
N GLY A 158 9.21 1.67 -10.27
CA GLY A 158 9.65 1.42 -11.64
C GLY A 158 9.32 0.02 -12.10
N ARG A 159 9.88 -0.37 -13.24
CA ARG A 159 9.58 -1.68 -13.84
C ARG A 159 10.11 -2.84 -13.00
N ARG A 160 9.37 -3.94 -13.00
CA ARG A 160 9.76 -5.21 -12.37
C ARG A 160 10.01 -6.25 -13.46
N VAL A 161 11.19 -6.86 -13.44
CA VAL A 161 11.59 -7.88 -14.42
C VAL A 161 12.43 -8.98 -13.76
N ILE A 162 12.44 -10.15 -14.36
CA ILE A 162 13.46 -11.17 -14.16
C ILE A 162 14.36 -11.15 -15.38
N LEU A 163 15.64 -10.86 -15.19
CA LEU A 163 16.64 -11.01 -16.24
C LEU A 163 17.32 -12.36 -16.11
N SER A 164 17.39 -13.10 -17.20
CA SER A 164 18.18 -14.32 -17.34
C SER A 164 19.52 -13.93 -17.98
N LEU A 165 20.58 -13.96 -17.19
CA LEU A 165 21.88 -13.44 -17.56
C LEU A 165 22.83 -14.54 -18.01
N SER A 166 23.33 -14.45 -19.24
CA SER A 166 24.34 -15.36 -19.78
C SER A 166 25.66 -14.65 -20.01
N ARG A 167 26.77 -15.34 -19.73
CA ARG A 167 28.13 -14.88 -20.02
C ARG A 167 28.43 -14.94 -21.53
N LYS A 168 29.58 -14.41 -21.93
CA LYS A 168 30.04 -14.43 -23.34
C LYS A 168 30.12 -15.84 -23.94
N ASP A 169 30.48 -16.81 -23.13
CA ASP A 169 30.60 -18.23 -23.49
C ASP A 169 29.25 -18.98 -23.55
N GLY A 170 28.14 -18.30 -23.27
CA GLY A 170 26.79 -18.83 -23.23
C GLY A 170 26.41 -19.52 -21.93
N SER A 171 27.33 -19.65 -20.97
CA SER A 171 26.99 -20.19 -19.65
C SER A 171 26.25 -19.15 -18.78
N PRO A 172 25.40 -19.57 -17.84
CA PRO A 172 24.74 -18.63 -16.95
C PRO A 172 25.72 -17.87 -16.06
N VAL A 173 25.36 -16.67 -15.65
CA VAL A 173 26.08 -15.93 -14.60
C VAL A 173 26.00 -16.74 -13.30
N PRO A 174 27.12 -16.87 -12.53
CA PRO A 174 27.16 -17.68 -11.33
C PRO A 174 26.13 -17.26 -10.28
N PHE A 175 25.57 -18.25 -9.58
CA PHE A 175 24.74 -18.04 -8.40
C PHE A 175 25.49 -17.20 -7.35
N GLY A 176 24.77 -16.27 -6.71
CA GLY A 176 25.37 -15.40 -5.69
C GLY A 176 26.10 -14.17 -6.25
N ALA A 177 26.16 -14.01 -7.58
CA ALA A 177 26.65 -12.77 -8.18
C ALA A 177 25.77 -11.59 -7.76
N ILE A 178 26.38 -10.41 -7.60
CA ILE A 178 25.67 -9.18 -7.25
C ILE A 178 25.43 -8.38 -8.52
N ALA A 179 24.17 -8.13 -8.82
CA ALA A 179 23.73 -7.27 -9.90
C ALA A 179 23.36 -5.89 -9.33
N SER A 180 24.04 -4.85 -9.78
CA SER A 180 23.89 -3.46 -9.29
C SER A 180 23.41 -2.56 -10.42
N LEU A 181 22.34 -1.82 -10.19
CA LEU A 181 21.87 -0.79 -11.10
C LEU A 181 22.65 0.50 -10.81
N ASN A 182 23.10 1.21 -11.82
CA ASN A 182 23.72 2.54 -11.77
C ASN A 182 24.21 2.96 -10.37
N ASN A 183 25.51 2.96 -10.11
CA ASN A 183 26.15 3.47 -8.88
C ASN A 183 25.89 2.73 -7.56
N GLY A 184 25.24 1.55 -7.56
CA GLY A 184 25.14 0.70 -6.36
C GLY A 184 24.01 1.03 -5.40
N GLU A 185 23.05 1.86 -5.79
CA GLU A 185 21.90 2.19 -4.95
C GLU A 185 20.90 1.02 -4.82
N GLN A 186 20.82 0.17 -5.84
CA GLN A 186 20.01 -1.05 -5.83
C GLN A 186 20.87 -2.25 -6.17
N ASN A 187 20.86 -3.24 -5.29
CA ASN A 187 21.61 -4.48 -5.45
C ASN A 187 20.65 -5.66 -5.38
N SER A 188 20.80 -6.60 -6.31
CA SER A 188 20.08 -7.87 -6.31
C SER A 188 21.05 -9.03 -6.45
N ILE A 189 20.67 -10.19 -5.95
CA ILE A 189 21.48 -11.40 -6.01
C ILE A 189 21.01 -12.24 -7.19
N VAL A 190 21.96 -12.69 -8.02
CA VAL A 190 21.69 -13.64 -9.09
C VAL A 190 21.41 -15.01 -8.49
N GLY A 191 20.28 -15.58 -8.83
CA GLY A 191 19.83 -16.92 -8.44
C GLY A 191 20.33 -18.01 -9.40
N ASP A 192 19.64 -19.14 -9.37
CA ASP A 192 19.89 -20.26 -10.25
C ASP A 192 19.71 -19.87 -11.73
N ASP A 193 20.44 -20.57 -12.61
CA ASP A 193 20.39 -20.35 -14.08
C ASP A 193 20.64 -18.89 -14.53
N GLY A 194 21.36 -18.11 -13.70
CA GLY A 194 21.68 -16.72 -14.01
C GLY A 194 20.50 -15.77 -13.88
N GLN A 195 19.41 -16.17 -13.22
CA GLN A 195 18.21 -15.34 -13.07
C GLN A 195 18.39 -14.31 -11.96
N VAL A 196 18.00 -13.07 -12.23
CA VAL A 196 17.97 -11.99 -11.24
C VAL A 196 16.67 -11.24 -11.30
N TYR A 197 16.00 -11.14 -10.15
CA TYR A 197 14.83 -10.29 -9.98
C TYR A 197 15.27 -8.86 -9.71
N LEU A 198 14.69 -7.94 -10.45
CA LEU A 198 14.94 -6.50 -10.33
C LEU A 198 13.61 -5.74 -10.25
N SER A 199 13.53 -4.78 -9.33
CA SER A 199 12.40 -3.88 -9.17
C SER A 199 12.87 -2.43 -9.20
N GLY A 200 11.97 -1.50 -9.54
CA GLY A 200 12.33 -0.09 -9.61
C GLY A 200 13.23 0.29 -10.78
N LEU A 201 13.20 -0.51 -11.86
CA LEU A 201 14.02 -0.24 -13.01
C LEU A 201 13.46 0.91 -13.85
N PRO A 202 14.33 1.82 -14.37
CA PRO A 202 13.96 2.73 -15.45
C PRO A 202 13.72 1.96 -16.75
N ASP A 203 13.15 2.61 -17.75
CA ASP A 203 12.89 1.97 -19.06
C ASP A 203 14.17 1.51 -19.77
N SER A 204 15.32 2.11 -19.50
CA SER A 204 16.62 1.69 -20.02
C SER A 204 17.73 2.00 -19.04
N GLY A 205 18.80 1.21 -19.08
CA GLY A 205 19.93 1.40 -18.17
C GLY A 205 21.03 0.37 -18.34
N ILE A 206 21.99 0.44 -17.43
CA ILE A 206 23.14 -0.46 -17.37
C ILE A 206 23.16 -1.16 -16.03
N LEU A 207 23.23 -2.48 -16.04
CA LEU A 207 23.39 -3.33 -14.88
C LEU A 207 24.84 -3.82 -14.81
N ASN A 208 25.51 -3.57 -13.70
CA ASN A 208 26.82 -4.12 -13.42
C ASN A 208 26.67 -5.40 -12.61
N VAL A 209 27.24 -6.49 -13.08
CA VAL A 209 27.14 -7.80 -12.44
C VAL A 209 28.51 -8.26 -12.01
N LYS A 210 28.67 -8.68 -10.75
CA LYS A 210 29.96 -9.04 -10.17
C LYS A 210 29.84 -10.30 -9.31
N TRP A 211 30.74 -11.27 -9.55
CA TRP A 211 30.83 -12.53 -8.79
C TRP A 211 32.18 -12.80 -8.17
N GLY A 212 33.16 -11.88 -8.35
CA GLY A 212 34.47 -11.97 -7.76
C GLY A 212 35.20 -10.63 -7.78
N LYS A 213 36.52 -10.67 -7.56
CA LYS A 213 37.39 -9.48 -7.47
C LYS A 213 38.12 -9.14 -8.77
N SER A 214 38.26 -10.12 -9.66
CA SER A 214 39.00 -9.97 -10.92
C SER A 214 38.12 -9.28 -11.98
N ILE A 215 38.78 -8.74 -13.03
CA ILE A 215 38.09 -8.13 -14.18
C ILE A 215 37.25 -9.18 -14.90
N ASP A 216 37.69 -10.42 -14.96
CA ASP A 216 36.97 -11.54 -15.59
C ASP A 216 35.79 -12.06 -14.76
N GLU A 217 35.68 -11.61 -13.51
CA GLU A 217 34.60 -11.96 -12.59
C GLU A 217 33.52 -10.85 -12.48
N GLN A 218 33.40 -10.07 -13.51
CA GLN A 218 32.41 -9.01 -13.64
C GLN A 218 32.00 -8.81 -15.09
N CYS A 219 30.81 -8.33 -15.30
CA CYS A 219 30.30 -7.98 -16.62
C CYS A 219 29.25 -6.88 -16.56
N ARG A 220 28.91 -6.37 -17.72
CA ARG A 220 27.93 -5.29 -17.87
C ARG A 220 26.79 -5.74 -18.79
N VAL A 221 25.58 -5.34 -18.45
CA VAL A 221 24.36 -5.67 -19.20
C VAL A 221 23.62 -4.38 -19.52
N ASP A 222 23.45 -4.09 -20.79
CA ASP A 222 22.59 -3.01 -21.25
C ASP A 222 21.16 -3.55 -21.41
N PHE A 223 20.17 -2.83 -20.88
CA PHE A 223 18.78 -3.19 -21.03
C PHE A 223 17.93 -2.01 -21.51
N ASN A 224 16.92 -2.33 -22.32
CA ASN A 224 15.89 -1.40 -22.77
C ASN A 224 14.54 -2.12 -22.71
N LEU A 225 13.72 -1.75 -21.75
CA LEU A 225 12.43 -2.37 -21.46
C LEU A 225 11.27 -1.79 -22.27
N SER A 226 11.48 -0.63 -22.90
CA SER A 226 10.47 0.04 -23.74
C SER A 226 10.28 -0.65 -25.09
N SER A 227 11.32 -1.31 -25.62
CA SER A 227 11.26 -2.03 -26.91
C SER A 227 10.64 -3.43 -26.79
N ASP A 228 10.57 -3.98 -25.58
CA ASP A 228 10.05 -5.32 -25.32
C ASP A 228 8.53 -5.30 -25.03
N SER A 229 7.77 -4.45 -25.72
CA SER A 229 6.32 -4.28 -25.59
C SER A 229 5.53 -5.50 -26.12
N GLY A 230 5.77 -6.66 -25.51
CA GLY A 230 4.92 -7.83 -25.59
C GLY A 230 3.86 -7.77 -24.49
N SER A 231 2.63 -7.80 -24.90
CA SER A 231 1.40 -7.75 -24.13
C SER A 231 1.35 -8.70 -22.92
N SER A 232 1.52 -8.19 -21.73
CA SER A 232 0.70 -8.62 -20.59
C SER A 232 0.85 -7.62 -19.43
N GLU A 233 -0.21 -6.95 -19.17
CA GLU A 233 -0.38 -5.93 -18.13
C GLU A 233 -0.21 -6.49 -16.70
N TYR A 234 -0.07 -7.81 -16.54
CA TYR A 234 -0.14 -8.50 -15.25
C TYR A 234 0.90 -9.60 -15.02
N SER A 235 1.84 -9.87 -15.93
CA SER A 235 2.83 -10.94 -15.72
C SER A 235 4.27 -10.42 -15.63
N MET A 236 4.97 -10.88 -14.60
CA MET A 236 6.41 -10.72 -14.46
C MET A 236 7.11 -11.31 -15.70
N ARG A 237 7.92 -10.51 -16.38
CA ARG A 237 8.60 -10.94 -17.61
C ARG A 237 9.97 -11.48 -17.31
N ILE A 238 10.29 -12.59 -18.00
CA ILE A 238 11.67 -13.10 -18.06
C ILE A 238 12.26 -12.61 -19.38
N ILE A 239 13.38 -11.93 -19.32
CA ILE A 239 14.08 -11.36 -20.47
C ILE A 239 15.52 -11.87 -20.48
N ASP A 240 15.92 -12.52 -21.56
CA ASP A 240 17.29 -12.98 -21.71
C ASP A 240 18.22 -11.83 -22.11
N ARG A 241 19.34 -11.72 -21.43
CA ARG A 241 20.37 -10.71 -21.72
C ARG A 241 21.78 -11.32 -21.63
N LYS A 242 22.64 -10.88 -22.55
CA LYS A 242 24.05 -11.24 -22.51
C LYS A 242 24.85 -10.21 -21.72
N CYS A 243 25.75 -10.74 -20.91
CA CYS A 243 26.68 -10.00 -20.09
C CYS A 243 28.03 -9.85 -20.85
N TYR A 244 28.52 -8.65 -21.01
CA TYR A 244 29.71 -8.32 -21.78
C TYR A 244 30.86 -7.81 -20.91
#